data_821f2d2894bbae5bd29edd48b9d6a14d
#
_entry.id   821f2d2894bbae5bd29edd48b9d6a14d
#
_cell.length_a   1.000
_cell.length_b   1.000
_cell.length_c   1.000
_cell.angle_alpha   90.00
_cell.angle_beta   90.00
_cell.angle_gamma   90.00
#
_symmetry.space_group_name_H-M   'P 1'
#
loop_
_entity.id
_entity.type
_entity.pdbx_description
1 polymer ?
#
loop_
_entity_poly.entity_id
_entity_poly.type
_entity_poly.pdbx_seq_one_letter_code
_entity_poly.pdbx_strand_id
1 'polypeptide(L)'
;MPQVNSNYNLGFRLVRNAAEGNGSVTGSETDFTIGKGKNILIAYFSWGDNTRGIAEGIQRQTGAKLFEIQLVEPYSTDYNTVLEQAQQDQNEQARPALSTHVENMEQYDTIILGYPNWWASIPMPVASFLEEYDFSGKTILPFCSHGGGGLGQSQTAIAKLVPNAALAEGLAINYSGGSSMPDDVAAWLAENGIDSQR
;
A
#
# COMPACT_ATOMS: atom_id res chain seq x y z
N MET A 1 36.89 -16.56 -23.25
CA MET A 1 36.26 -15.98 -22.06
C MET A 1 35.01 -15.30 -22.54
N PRO A 2 33.80 -15.86 -22.42
CA PRO A 2 32.57 -15.15 -22.78
C PRO A 2 32.06 -14.31 -21.61
N GLN A 3 31.70 -13.07 -21.90
CA GLN A 3 31.08 -12.14 -20.98
C GLN A 3 29.63 -12.58 -20.68
N VAL A 4 29.29 -12.63 -19.41
CA VAL A 4 27.95 -12.91 -18.94
C VAL A 4 27.22 -11.57 -18.84
N ASN A 5 26.28 -11.33 -19.74
CA ASN A 5 25.35 -10.20 -19.68
C ASN A 5 24.16 -10.64 -18.80
N SER A 6 24.05 -10.04 -17.63
CA SER A 6 22.96 -10.27 -16.70
C SER A 6 21.93 -9.15 -16.84
N ASN A 7 20.97 -9.32 -17.74
CA ASN A 7 19.76 -8.49 -17.80
C ASN A 7 18.62 -9.24 -17.13
N TYR A 8 18.34 -8.90 -15.88
CA TYR A 8 17.12 -9.32 -15.22
C TYR A 8 15.97 -8.36 -15.57
N ASN A 9 15.31 -8.65 -16.70
CA ASN A 9 13.99 -8.12 -17.00
C ASN A 9 12.96 -9.12 -16.47
N LEU A 10 12.39 -8.86 -15.30
CA LEU A 10 11.23 -9.57 -14.80
C LEU A 10 9.97 -8.94 -15.39
N GLY A 11 9.72 -9.26 -16.68
CA GLY A 11 8.44 -9.02 -17.29
C GLY A 11 7.45 -10.09 -16.82
N PHE A 12 6.30 -9.70 -16.31
CA PHE A 12 5.18 -10.59 -16.06
C PHE A 12 4.73 -11.22 -17.38
N ARG A 13 4.99 -12.52 -17.55
CA ARG A 13 4.56 -13.29 -18.70
C ARG A 13 3.26 -14.01 -18.34
N LEU A 14 2.15 -13.52 -18.86
CA LEU A 14 0.89 -14.26 -18.90
C LEU A 14 1.09 -15.55 -19.71
N VAL A 15 1.01 -16.69 -19.07
CA VAL A 15 0.98 -18.00 -19.74
C VAL A 15 -0.43 -18.18 -20.32
N ARG A 16 -0.55 -18.09 -21.65
CA ARG A 16 -1.73 -18.57 -22.36
C ARG A 16 -1.56 -20.06 -22.60
N ASN A 17 -2.43 -20.86 -22.02
CA ASN A 17 -2.65 -22.23 -22.49
C ASN A 17 -3.47 -22.16 -23.78
N ALA A 18 -2.86 -22.62 -24.87
CA ALA A 18 -3.57 -22.85 -26.12
C ALA A 18 -4.30 -24.19 -26.04
N ALA A 19 -5.61 -24.13 -26.04
CA ALA A 19 -6.45 -25.25 -26.47
C ALA A 19 -7.24 -24.78 -27.69
N GLU A 20 -7.05 -25.45 -28.80
CA GLU A 20 -7.76 -25.21 -30.06
C GLU A 20 -9.25 -25.53 -29.90
N GLY A 21 -10.10 -24.55 -30.24
CA GLY A 21 -11.53 -24.69 -30.30
C GLY A 21 -12.14 -23.50 -31.02
N ASN A 22 -12.53 -23.75 -32.29
CA ASN A 22 -13.16 -22.79 -33.19
C ASN A 22 -14.49 -22.30 -32.60
N GLY A 23 -14.59 -21.03 -32.23
CA GLY A 23 -15.83 -20.40 -31.79
C GLY A 23 -15.64 -18.87 -31.75
N SER A 24 -16.28 -18.20 -32.73
CA SER A 24 -16.37 -16.73 -32.76
C SER A 24 -17.06 -16.26 -31.50
N VAL A 25 -16.27 -15.65 -30.58
CA VAL A 25 -16.79 -14.91 -29.45
C VAL A 25 -16.17 -13.50 -29.54
N THR A 26 -17.01 -12.54 -29.87
CA THR A 26 -16.75 -11.12 -29.62
C THR A 26 -16.63 -10.93 -28.10
N GLY A 27 -15.45 -11.23 -27.58
CA GLY A 27 -15.08 -10.98 -26.20
C GLY A 27 -14.60 -9.56 -26.06
N SER A 28 -15.36 -8.74 -25.39
CA SER A 28 -14.98 -7.46 -24.85
C SER A 28 -13.63 -7.60 -24.16
N GLU A 29 -12.60 -6.94 -24.69
CA GLU A 29 -11.39 -6.68 -23.96
C GLU A 29 -11.80 -5.88 -22.70
N THR A 30 -11.73 -6.51 -21.54
CA THR A 30 -11.81 -5.78 -20.28
C THR A 30 -10.53 -4.98 -20.17
N ASP A 31 -10.58 -3.77 -20.70
CA ASP A 31 -9.60 -2.73 -20.48
C ASP A 31 -9.56 -2.49 -18.96
N PHE A 32 -8.48 -2.93 -18.33
CA PHE A 32 -8.25 -2.76 -16.90
C PHE A 32 -7.75 -1.33 -16.68
N THR A 33 -8.60 -0.36 -16.99
CA THR A 33 -8.33 1.05 -16.72
C THR A 33 -8.61 1.31 -15.24
N ILE A 34 -7.56 1.33 -14.43
CA ILE A 34 -7.58 1.92 -13.11
C ILE A 34 -7.61 3.44 -13.32
N GLY A 35 -8.78 4.00 -13.47
CA GLY A 35 -8.91 5.44 -13.66
C GLY A 35 -10.31 5.84 -14.10
N LYS A 36 -10.82 6.89 -13.56
CA LYS A 36 -12.14 7.48 -13.69
C LYS A 36 -13.30 6.72 -13.03
N GLY A 37 -13.57 7.09 -11.78
CA GLY A 37 -14.74 6.67 -11.04
C GLY A 37 -14.47 5.66 -9.94
N LYS A 38 -13.22 5.42 -9.56
CA LYS A 38 -12.91 4.57 -8.40
C LYS A 38 -13.02 5.36 -7.10
N ASN A 39 -13.71 4.77 -6.16
CA ASN A 39 -13.75 5.28 -4.80
C ASN A 39 -12.45 4.91 -4.09
N ILE A 40 -11.61 5.90 -3.84
CA ILE A 40 -10.30 5.73 -3.21
C ILE A 40 -10.38 6.13 -1.75
N LEU A 41 -9.86 5.29 -0.88
CA LEU A 41 -9.58 5.60 0.51
C LEU A 41 -8.07 5.67 0.71
N ILE A 42 -7.58 6.71 1.38
CA ILE A 42 -6.20 6.79 1.85
C ILE A 42 -6.24 6.43 3.34
N ALA A 43 -5.91 5.19 3.67
CA ALA A 43 -5.79 4.72 5.04
C ALA A 43 -4.32 4.71 5.46
N TYR A 44 -3.99 5.29 6.61
CA TYR A 44 -2.61 5.33 7.05
C TYR A 44 -2.46 5.25 8.57
N PHE A 45 -1.36 4.67 9.00
CA PHE A 45 -0.86 4.75 10.36
C PHE A 45 0.38 5.66 10.40
N SER A 46 0.45 6.57 11.37
CA SER A 46 1.62 7.45 11.54
C SER A 46 1.95 7.61 13.01
N TRP A 47 3.23 7.45 13.37
CA TRP A 47 3.72 7.73 14.71
C TRP A 47 4.40 9.10 14.79
N GLY A 48 5.14 9.49 13.78
CA GLY A 48 5.98 10.70 13.76
C GLY A 48 5.74 11.58 12.53
N ASP A 49 4.51 11.88 12.18
CA ASP A 49 4.05 12.81 11.12
C ASP A 49 4.59 12.60 9.68
N ASN A 50 5.67 11.83 9.45
CA ASN A 50 6.19 11.61 8.10
C ASN A 50 5.16 10.92 7.21
N THR A 51 4.59 9.80 7.65
CA THR A 51 3.56 9.09 6.88
C THR A 51 2.31 9.95 6.71
N ARG A 52 1.90 10.69 7.74
CA ARG A 52 0.78 11.65 7.65
C ARG A 52 1.01 12.70 6.58
N GLY A 53 2.18 13.33 6.57
CA GLY A 53 2.53 14.36 5.58
C GLY A 53 2.47 13.84 4.14
N ILE A 54 2.92 12.59 3.91
CA ILE A 54 2.82 11.92 2.61
C ILE A 54 1.34 11.63 2.26
N ALA A 55 0.56 11.10 3.21
CA ALA A 55 -0.87 10.83 3.02
C ALA A 55 -1.65 12.09 2.62
N GLU A 56 -1.38 13.20 3.30
CA GLU A 56 -1.95 14.51 2.96
C GLU A 56 -1.48 15.01 1.58
N GLY A 57 -0.23 14.71 1.21
CA GLY A 57 0.30 14.98 -0.12
C GLY A 57 -0.46 14.23 -1.21
N ILE A 58 -0.73 12.95 -0.98
CA ILE A 58 -1.54 12.10 -1.87
C ILE A 58 -2.99 12.62 -1.92
N GLN A 59 -3.56 13.01 -0.78
CA GLN A 59 -4.91 13.58 -0.74
C GLN A 59 -5.02 14.85 -1.58
N ARG A 60 -4.05 15.75 -1.50
CA ARG A 60 -4.06 17.00 -2.31
C ARG A 60 -4.05 16.71 -3.81
N GLN A 61 -3.45 15.59 -4.23
CA GLN A 61 -3.36 15.22 -5.64
C GLN A 61 -4.57 14.42 -6.13
N THR A 62 -5.20 13.64 -5.26
CA THR A 62 -6.29 12.72 -5.65
C THR A 62 -7.68 13.20 -5.26
N GLY A 63 -7.79 14.09 -4.26
CA GLY A 63 -9.07 14.44 -3.63
C GLY A 63 -9.70 13.30 -2.82
N ALA A 64 -9.00 12.19 -2.61
CA ALA A 64 -9.51 11.02 -1.91
C ALA A 64 -9.71 11.27 -0.42
N LYS A 65 -10.57 10.46 0.22
CA LYS A 65 -10.81 10.55 1.66
C LYS A 65 -9.60 10.04 2.45
N LEU A 66 -9.17 10.80 3.44
CA LEU A 66 -8.19 10.38 4.44
C LEU A 66 -8.85 9.61 5.58
N PHE A 67 -8.17 8.57 6.03
CA PHE A 67 -8.51 7.81 7.23
C PHE A 67 -7.23 7.50 8.01
N GLU A 68 -7.14 7.99 9.24
CA GLU A 68 -6.03 7.69 10.13
C GLU A 68 -6.36 6.47 10.99
N ILE A 69 -5.50 5.47 10.93
CA ILE A 69 -5.56 4.28 11.79
C ILE A 69 -5.04 4.70 13.16
N GLN A 70 -5.92 4.71 14.16
CA GLN A 70 -5.59 5.09 15.52
C GLN A 70 -5.83 3.94 16.49
N LEU A 71 -5.00 3.86 17.51
CA LEU A 71 -5.06 2.84 18.55
C LEU A 71 -5.90 3.29 19.74
N VAL A 72 -6.54 2.34 20.41
CA VAL A 72 -7.15 2.56 21.72
C VAL A 72 -6.08 2.91 22.76
N GLU A 73 -4.95 2.20 22.70
CA GLU A 73 -3.77 2.45 23.53
C GLU A 73 -2.61 2.87 22.61
N PRO A 74 -2.32 4.18 22.48
CA PRO A 74 -1.25 4.65 21.62
C PRO A 74 0.13 4.17 22.10
N TYR A 75 1.05 3.98 21.15
CA TYR A 75 2.46 3.76 21.47
C TYR A 75 3.07 4.93 22.23
N SER A 76 4.15 4.65 22.95
CA SER A 76 4.93 5.67 23.64
C SER A 76 5.38 6.78 22.68
N THR A 77 5.44 8.01 23.18
CA THR A 77 6.06 9.14 22.46
C THR A 77 7.59 9.16 22.58
N ASP A 78 8.14 8.32 23.48
CA ASP A 78 9.60 8.13 23.58
C ASP A 78 10.10 7.19 22.51
N TYR A 79 11.12 7.64 21.77
CA TYR A 79 11.63 6.91 20.60
C TYR A 79 12.16 5.52 20.94
N ASN A 80 12.91 5.38 22.02
CA ASN A 80 13.48 4.08 22.40
C ASN A 80 12.39 3.12 22.86
N THR A 81 11.45 3.61 23.64
CA THR A 81 10.31 2.83 24.12
C THR A 81 9.43 2.34 22.97
N VAL A 82 9.13 3.19 21.98
CA VAL A 82 8.31 2.75 20.83
C VAL A 82 9.02 1.72 19.96
N LEU A 83 10.36 1.80 19.84
CA LEU A 83 11.12 0.78 19.12
C LEU A 83 10.96 -0.60 19.76
N GLU A 84 11.04 -0.67 21.11
CA GLU A 84 10.87 -1.91 21.86
C GLU A 84 9.43 -2.43 21.75
N GLN A 85 8.44 -1.57 21.94
CA GLN A 85 7.02 -1.92 21.80
C GLN A 85 6.71 -2.46 20.41
N ALA A 86 7.16 -1.77 19.35
CA ALA A 86 6.94 -2.17 17.97
C ALA A 86 7.60 -3.51 17.64
N GLN A 87 8.79 -3.76 18.17
CA GLN A 87 9.49 -5.03 17.98
C GLN A 87 8.81 -6.17 18.71
N GLN A 88 8.36 -5.91 19.96
CA GLN A 88 7.61 -6.90 20.73
C GLN A 88 6.31 -7.27 20.02
N ASP A 89 5.51 -6.28 19.61
CA ASP A 89 4.26 -6.50 18.90
C ASP A 89 4.47 -7.32 17.62
N GLN A 90 5.54 -7.03 16.86
CA GLN A 90 5.85 -7.77 15.65
C GLN A 90 6.25 -9.22 15.95
N ASN A 91 7.06 -9.46 16.97
CA ASN A 91 7.48 -10.80 17.39
C ASN A 91 6.31 -11.64 17.89
N GLU A 92 5.37 -11.02 18.59
CA GLU A 92 4.16 -11.66 19.13
C GLU A 92 3.03 -11.75 18.10
N GLN A 93 3.20 -11.15 16.92
CA GLN A 93 2.14 -10.99 15.93
C GLN A 93 0.89 -10.36 16.53
N ALA A 94 1.08 -9.33 17.37
CA ALA A 94 0.05 -8.64 18.08
C ALA A 94 -0.98 -8.00 17.14
N ARG A 95 -2.21 -7.84 17.64
CA ARG A 95 -3.28 -7.09 16.95
C ARG A 95 -3.80 -6.01 17.89
N PRO A 96 -3.08 -4.88 17.97
CA PRO A 96 -3.51 -3.76 18.80
C PRO A 96 -4.92 -3.31 18.43
N ALA A 97 -5.74 -3.02 19.45
CA ALA A 97 -7.13 -2.59 19.24
C ALA A 97 -7.17 -1.19 18.61
N LEU A 98 -7.97 -1.05 17.55
CA LEU A 98 -8.17 0.21 16.86
C LEU A 98 -9.28 1.02 17.52
N SER A 99 -9.12 2.34 17.58
CA SER A 99 -10.11 3.29 18.07
C SER A 99 -10.89 3.98 16.94
N THR A 100 -10.40 3.86 15.70
CA THR A 100 -11.03 4.42 14.51
C THR A 100 -11.42 3.30 13.56
N HIS A 101 -12.61 3.43 12.95
CA HIS A 101 -13.17 2.42 12.05
C HIS A 101 -13.68 3.08 10.77
N VAL A 102 -13.49 2.41 9.63
CA VAL A 102 -14.00 2.87 8.34
C VAL A 102 -15.47 2.47 8.21
N GLU A 103 -16.34 3.46 8.09
CA GLU A 103 -17.73 3.21 7.75
C GLU A 103 -17.84 2.87 6.26
N ASN A 104 -18.61 1.82 5.94
CA ASN A 104 -18.89 1.40 4.57
C ASN A 104 -17.62 1.14 3.73
N MET A 105 -16.72 0.27 4.22
CA MET A 105 -15.50 -0.11 3.51
C MET A 105 -15.79 -0.69 2.10
N GLU A 106 -16.96 -1.28 1.92
CA GLU A 106 -17.42 -1.85 0.66
C GLU A 106 -17.55 -0.83 -0.48
N GLN A 107 -17.74 0.45 -0.17
CA GLN A 107 -17.80 1.50 -1.19
C GLN A 107 -16.46 1.79 -1.88
N TYR A 108 -15.33 1.41 -1.27
CA TYR A 108 -14.01 1.70 -1.80
C TYR A 108 -13.48 0.53 -2.63
N ASP A 109 -13.03 0.83 -3.84
CA ASP A 109 -12.42 -0.14 -4.76
C ASP A 109 -10.89 -0.17 -4.60
N THR A 110 -10.32 0.96 -4.20
CA THR A 110 -8.89 1.16 -4.09
C THR A 110 -8.53 1.74 -2.72
N ILE A 111 -7.58 1.11 -2.07
CA ILE A 111 -7.05 1.55 -0.78
C ILE A 111 -5.58 1.92 -0.97
N ILE A 112 -5.28 3.20 -0.79
CA ILE A 112 -3.90 3.67 -0.67
C ILE A 112 -3.52 3.51 0.79
N LEU A 113 -2.58 2.60 1.08
CA LEU A 113 -2.25 2.17 2.44
C LEU A 113 -0.88 2.70 2.86
N GLY A 114 -0.87 3.60 3.84
CA GLY A 114 0.35 4.27 4.33
C GLY A 114 0.82 3.79 5.69
N TYR A 115 2.13 3.64 5.85
CA TYR A 115 2.74 3.23 7.12
C TYR A 115 4.22 3.61 7.21
N PRO A 116 4.78 3.78 8.41
CA PRO A 116 6.22 3.81 8.59
C PRO A 116 6.79 2.39 8.49
N ASN A 117 7.96 2.26 7.86
CA ASN A 117 8.68 0.97 7.88
C ASN A 117 9.23 0.73 9.28
N TRP A 118 8.62 -0.18 10.02
CA TRP A 118 9.05 -0.61 11.34
C TRP A 118 9.61 -2.03 11.29
N TRP A 119 10.86 -2.18 11.74
CA TRP A 119 11.55 -3.47 11.75
C TRP A 119 11.44 -4.22 10.41
N ALA A 120 11.71 -3.49 9.33
CA ALA A 120 11.66 -3.96 7.95
C ALA A 120 10.30 -4.50 7.47
N SER A 121 9.18 -4.10 8.11
CA SER A 121 7.84 -4.56 7.77
C SER A 121 6.77 -3.52 8.13
N ILE A 122 5.49 -3.92 8.05
CA ILE A 122 4.36 -3.10 8.50
C ILE A 122 4.30 -3.03 10.03
N PRO A 123 3.86 -1.92 10.62
CA PRO A 123 3.46 -1.85 12.03
C PRO A 123 2.23 -2.72 12.30
N MET A 124 2.12 -3.28 13.50
CA MET A 124 1.00 -4.17 13.84
C MET A 124 -0.39 -3.51 13.83
N PRO A 125 -0.56 -2.19 14.08
CA PRO A 125 -1.83 -1.50 13.82
C PRO A 125 -2.32 -1.64 12.37
N VAL A 126 -1.41 -1.67 11.41
CA VAL A 126 -1.75 -1.91 9.99
C VAL A 126 -2.24 -3.33 9.78
N ALA A 127 -1.64 -4.31 10.45
CA ALA A 127 -2.12 -5.69 10.42
C ALA A 127 -3.53 -5.81 11.03
N SER A 128 -3.80 -5.14 12.16
CA SER A 128 -5.15 -5.06 12.74
C SER A 128 -6.16 -4.51 11.76
N PHE A 129 -5.83 -3.40 11.07
CA PHE A 129 -6.68 -2.78 10.06
C PHE A 129 -6.94 -3.72 8.87
N LEU A 130 -5.92 -4.42 8.38
CA LEU A 130 -6.07 -5.34 7.24
C LEU A 130 -6.91 -6.57 7.57
N GLU A 131 -6.98 -6.98 8.83
CA GLU A 131 -7.80 -8.12 9.26
C GLU A 131 -9.24 -7.71 9.65
N GLU A 132 -9.50 -6.40 9.82
CA GLU A 132 -10.81 -5.92 10.23
C GLU A 132 -11.84 -5.93 9.09
N TYR A 133 -11.38 -5.79 7.82
CA TYR A 133 -12.26 -5.64 6.67
C TYR A 133 -12.00 -6.70 5.59
N ASP A 134 -13.00 -6.91 4.74
CA ASP A 134 -12.84 -7.71 3.52
C ASP A 134 -12.27 -6.86 2.39
N PHE A 135 -11.07 -7.20 1.94
CA PHE A 135 -10.37 -6.57 0.82
C PHE A 135 -10.47 -7.39 -0.49
N SER A 136 -11.30 -8.43 -0.52
CA SER A 136 -11.47 -9.25 -1.72
C SER A 136 -11.91 -8.42 -2.92
N GLY A 137 -11.19 -8.53 -4.03
CA GLY A 137 -11.45 -7.78 -5.24
C GLY A 137 -11.06 -6.30 -5.22
N LYS A 138 -10.55 -5.79 -4.10
CA LYS A 138 -10.02 -4.42 -4.00
C LYS A 138 -8.56 -4.36 -4.43
N THR A 139 -8.11 -3.17 -4.81
CA THR A 139 -6.70 -2.88 -5.09
C THR A 139 -6.07 -2.16 -3.90
N ILE A 140 -4.91 -2.62 -3.44
CA ILE A 140 -4.14 -1.96 -2.39
C ILE A 140 -2.88 -1.38 -3.03
N LEU A 141 -2.68 -0.07 -2.85
CA LEU A 141 -1.47 0.66 -3.22
C LEU A 141 -0.72 1.03 -1.94
N PRO A 142 0.33 0.30 -1.56
CA PRO A 142 1.06 0.60 -0.35
C PRO A 142 2.06 1.74 -0.56
N PHE A 143 2.20 2.62 0.43
CA PHE A 143 3.34 3.53 0.52
C PHE A 143 3.95 3.49 1.92
N CYS A 144 5.26 3.65 2.01
CA CYS A 144 5.92 3.71 3.31
C CYS A 144 6.85 4.90 3.45
N SER A 145 6.88 5.47 4.64
CA SER A 145 7.96 6.34 5.09
C SER A 145 9.06 5.49 5.75
N HIS A 146 10.33 5.78 5.46
CA HIS A 146 11.44 5.01 6.02
C HIS A 146 12.69 5.85 6.27
N GLY A 147 13.59 5.38 7.12
CA GLY A 147 14.89 5.98 7.38
C GLY A 147 16.07 5.24 6.69
N GLY A 148 15.81 4.60 5.53
CA GLY A 148 16.84 3.88 4.76
C GLY A 148 16.48 2.43 4.40
N GLY A 149 15.47 1.83 5.02
CA GLY A 149 15.09 0.42 4.80
C GLY A 149 14.13 0.17 3.61
N GLY A 150 13.67 1.21 2.91
CA GLY A 150 12.69 1.08 1.83
C GLY A 150 11.40 0.39 2.30
N LEU A 151 10.78 -0.39 1.41
CA LEU A 151 9.58 -1.18 1.73
C LEU A 151 9.88 -2.41 2.60
N GLY A 152 11.13 -2.88 2.63
CA GLY A 152 11.49 -4.09 3.34
C GLY A 152 10.64 -5.29 2.93
N GLN A 153 10.06 -5.99 3.91
CA GLN A 153 9.15 -7.13 3.70
C GLN A 153 7.66 -6.75 3.81
N SER A 154 7.36 -5.45 3.88
CA SER A 154 6.00 -4.98 4.14
C SER A 154 4.99 -5.43 3.09
N GLN A 155 5.34 -5.42 1.79
CA GLN A 155 4.46 -5.90 0.73
C GLN A 155 4.15 -7.40 0.86
N THR A 156 5.14 -8.20 1.23
CA THR A 156 4.94 -9.63 1.50
C THR A 156 4.02 -9.84 2.70
N ALA A 157 4.16 -9.03 3.75
CA ALA A 157 3.30 -9.08 4.92
C ALA A 157 1.85 -8.72 4.57
N ILE A 158 1.63 -7.65 3.80
CA ILE A 158 0.31 -7.24 3.32
C ILE A 158 -0.33 -8.36 2.47
N ALA A 159 0.40 -8.90 1.49
CA ALA A 159 -0.11 -9.96 0.62
C ALA A 159 -0.55 -11.22 1.38
N LYS A 160 0.12 -11.54 2.49
CA LYS A 160 -0.27 -12.67 3.35
C LYS A 160 -1.56 -12.41 4.13
N LEU A 161 -1.79 -11.17 4.56
CA LEU A 161 -2.98 -10.80 5.34
C LEU A 161 -4.23 -10.67 4.45
N VAL A 162 -4.05 -10.22 3.21
CA VAL A 162 -5.16 -9.98 2.28
C VAL A 162 -4.93 -10.65 0.92
N PRO A 163 -4.88 -11.99 0.89
CA PRO A 163 -4.46 -12.76 -0.30
C PRO A 163 -5.42 -12.61 -1.50
N ASN A 164 -6.64 -12.13 -1.27
CA ASN A 164 -7.66 -11.94 -2.30
C ASN A 164 -7.74 -10.49 -2.81
N ALA A 165 -6.89 -9.61 -2.33
CA ALA A 165 -6.73 -8.26 -2.86
C ALA A 165 -5.66 -8.22 -3.95
N ALA A 166 -5.80 -7.30 -4.91
CA ALA A 166 -4.73 -6.97 -5.84
C ALA A 166 -3.75 -6.02 -5.15
N LEU A 167 -2.49 -6.41 -5.05
CA LEU A 167 -1.44 -5.56 -4.47
C LEU A 167 -0.61 -4.92 -5.57
N ALA A 168 -0.61 -3.60 -5.62
CA ALA A 168 0.21 -2.82 -6.54
C ALA A 168 1.65 -2.66 -6.03
N GLU A 169 2.54 -2.18 -6.88
CA GLU A 169 3.90 -1.86 -6.47
C GLU A 169 3.89 -0.67 -5.49
N GLY A 170 4.63 -0.81 -4.39
CA GLY A 170 4.64 0.16 -3.32
C GLY A 170 5.57 1.33 -3.57
N LEU A 171 5.23 2.49 -3.02
CA LEU A 171 6.06 3.69 -3.00
C LEU A 171 6.86 3.76 -1.68
N ALA A 172 8.18 3.84 -1.77
CA ALA A 172 9.05 4.05 -0.61
C ALA A 172 9.58 5.48 -0.58
N ILE A 173 9.30 6.22 0.47
CA ILE A 173 9.71 7.62 0.64
C ILE A 173 10.62 7.75 1.86
N ASN A 174 11.81 8.32 1.65
CA ASN A 174 12.76 8.54 2.73
C ASN A 174 12.27 9.69 3.62
N TYR A 175 12.02 9.41 4.90
CA TYR A 175 11.40 10.32 5.87
C TYR A 175 10.10 10.93 5.33
N SER A 176 10.06 12.26 5.13
CA SER A 176 8.93 12.98 4.55
C SER A 176 9.05 13.24 3.03
N GLY A 177 10.15 12.78 2.41
CA GLY A 177 10.42 12.94 0.97
C GLY A 177 10.89 14.34 0.55
N GLY A 178 10.87 15.32 1.45
CA GLY A 178 11.33 16.68 1.14
C GLY A 178 10.60 17.32 -0.04
N SER A 179 11.33 18.08 -0.87
CA SER A 179 10.76 18.81 -2.00
C SER A 179 10.40 17.94 -3.20
N SER A 180 10.97 16.74 -3.32
CA SER A 180 10.65 15.81 -4.42
C SER A 180 9.38 14.99 -4.18
N MET A 181 8.90 14.89 -2.95
CA MET A 181 7.76 14.04 -2.58
C MET A 181 6.52 14.26 -3.46
N PRO A 182 6.10 15.47 -3.81
CA PRO A 182 4.94 15.66 -4.67
C PRO A 182 5.11 15.06 -6.06
N ASP A 183 6.32 15.14 -6.64
CA ASP A 183 6.61 14.60 -7.96
C ASP A 183 6.72 13.07 -7.92
N ASP A 184 7.36 12.51 -6.89
CA ASP A 184 7.46 11.07 -6.67
C ASP A 184 6.06 10.44 -6.50
N VAL A 185 5.18 11.09 -5.73
CA VAL A 185 3.78 10.69 -5.55
C VAL A 185 3.01 10.77 -6.88
N ALA A 186 3.16 11.87 -7.63
CA ALA A 186 2.46 12.05 -8.90
C ALA A 186 2.86 10.97 -9.92
N ALA A 187 4.15 10.65 -10.02
CA ALA A 187 4.65 9.60 -10.88
C ALA A 187 4.08 8.22 -10.49
N TRP A 188 4.13 7.88 -9.21
CA TRP A 188 3.61 6.62 -8.69
C TRP A 188 2.09 6.48 -8.88
N LEU A 189 1.31 7.53 -8.66
CA LEU A 189 -0.13 7.54 -8.93
C LEU A 189 -0.42 7.29 -10.41
N ALA A 190 0.30 7.97 -11.31
CA ALA A 190 0.16 7.82 -12.75
C ALA A 190 0.49 6.39 -13.23
N GLU A 191 1.56 5.78 -12.70
CA GLU A 191 1.94 4.38 -12.98
C GLU A 191 0.84 3.39 -12.55
N ASN A 192 0.05 3.74 -11.54
CA ASN A 192 -1.07 2.95 -11.04
C ASN A 192 -2.43 3.38 -11.64
N GLY A 193 -2.42 4.23 -12.68
CA GLY A 193 -3.61 4.67 -13.39
C GLY A 193 -4.56 5.53 -12.54
N ILE A 194 -4.01 6.29 -11.60
CA ILE A 194 -4.74 7.28 -10.81
C ILE A 194 -4.38 8.67 -11.31
N ASP A 195 -5.35 9.38 -11.87
CA ASP A 195 -5.16 10.75 -12.34
C ASP A 195 -5.00 11.70 -11.14
N SER A 196 -3.90 12.44 -11.10
CA SER A 196 -3.75 13.54 -10.15
C SER A 196 -4.60 14.73 -10.58
N GLN A 197 -5.42 15.24 -9.67
CA GLN A 197 -6.10 16.51 -9.86
C GLN A 197 -5.05 17.63 -9.72
N ARG A 198 -4.78 18.35 -10.81
CA ARG A 198 -3.94 19.54 -10.81
C ARG A 198 -4.74 20.77 -10.47
#